data_6e4c7163683907cef3a3788d394916cc
#
_entry.id   6e4c7163683907cef3a3788d394916cc
#
_cell.length_a   1.000
_cell.length_b   1.000
_cell.length_c   1.000
_cell.angle_alpha   90.00
_cell.angle_beta   90.00
_cell.angle_gamma   90.00
#
_symmetry.space_group_name_H-M   'P 1'
#
loop_
_entity.id
_entity.type
_entity.pdbx_description
1 polymer ?
#
loop_
_entity_poly.entity_id
_entity_poly.type
_entity_poly.pdbx_seq_one_letter_code
_entity_poly.pdbx_strand_id
1 'polypeptide(L)'
;MSTPAPVGFTGIFGGGPFYKTGNFDIPKNIAEIEHSGFSEAIVWSVEVNSQGDLNFNGEFPLTSNGVYVGNKTYPKFAADMATLKKAGTVKRVTFSIGSSNYGDWENITSLVNAQGVGPKSILYKDFKALKKAIPALDALDFDDENSYNLPTTVKFGVMVGKLGYHVVPDPYVDASYWQSVVSEINKKLPGTVDGVHLQAYAGGQGNNPCSGWNFGKVPVFPGVWDKNYTPSQVQAVMRGWHKECGIIGGFMWIYDDFVGNGLAKKYATAINKGVK
;
A
#
# COMPACT_ATOMS: atom_id res chain seq x y z
N MET A 1 -18.07 -22.53 -8.31
CA MET A 1 -16.69 -22.20 -8.72
C MET A 1 -15.90 -22.04 -7.43
N SER A 2 -14.79 -22.77 -7.27
CA SER A 2 -13.92 -22.60 -6.08
C SER A 2 -13.26 -21.22 -6.15
N THR A 3 -13.35 -20.46 -5.07
CA THR A 3 -12.59 -19.21 -4.94
C THR A 3 -11.09 -19.54 -5.13
N PRO A 4 -10.35 -18.83 -5.98
CA PRO A 4 -8.91 -19.03 -6.07
C PRO A 4 -8.26 -18.90 -4.70
N ALA A 5 -7.21 -19.68 -4.45
CA ALA A 5 -6.43 -19.52 -3.23
C ALA A 5 -5.86 -18.09 -3.15
N PRO A 6 -5.79 -17.51 -1.95
CA PRO A 6 -5.20 -16.19 -1.77
C PRO A 6 -3.77 -16.16 -2.30
N VAL A 7 -3.40 -15.08 -2.99
CA VAL A 7 -2.02 -14.88 -3.47
C VAL A 7 -1.22 -14.25 -2.35
N GLY A 8 -0.07 -14.83 -2.02
CA GLY A 8 0.86 -14.25 -1.06
C GLY A 8 1.71 -13.15 -1.70
N PHE A 9 1.84 -12.02 -1.01
CA PHE A 9 2.72 -10.94 -1.41
C PHE A 9 3.85 -10.74 -0.40
N THR A 10 5.04 -10.48 -0.93
CA THR A 10 6.19 -10.00 -0.15
C THR A 10 6.43 -8.56 -0.55
N GLY A 11 6.08 -7.63 0.33
CA GLY A 11 6.03 -6.20 0.06
C GLY A 11 7.24 -5.43 0.58
N ILE A 12 7.50 -4.30 -0.06
CA ILE A 12 8.46 -3.29 0.39
C ILE A 12 7.83 -1.91 0.28
N PHE A 13 7.74 -1.20 1.41
CA PHE A 13 7.41 0.21 1.43
C PHE A 13 8.61 1.04 1.00
N GLY A 14 8.37 2.12 0.28
CA GLY A 14 9.40 3.09 -0.06
C GLY A 14 8.86 4.28 -0.83
N GLY A 15 9.39 5.45 -0.53
CA GLY A 15 9.21 6.68 -1.30
C GLY A 15 10.47 7.07 -2.06
N GLY A 16 11.65 6.81 -1.50
CA GLY A 16 12.95 7.17 -2.05
C GLY A 16 13.21 6.76 -3.49
N PRO A 17 12.78 5.59 -3.99
CA PRO A 17 12.92 5.22 -5.40
C PRO A 17 12.22 6.19 -6.36
N PHE A 18 11.25 6.94 -5.88
CA PHE A 18 10.34 7.77 -6.68
C PHE A 18 10.51 9.26 -6.44
N TYR A 19 11.41 9.68 -5.57
CA TYR A 19 11.70 11.08 -5.33
C TYR A 19 12.45 11.69 -6.51
N LYS A 20 11.98 12.83 -6.95
CA LYS A 20 12.72 13.67 -7.91
C LYS A 20 13.81 14.48 -7.22
N THR A 21 13.55 14.90 -5.99
CA THR A 21 14.47 15.74 -5.20
C THR A 21 15.32 14.88 -4.28
N GLY A 22 16.57 15.30 -4.06
CA GLY A 22 17.55 14.58 -3.26
C GLY A 22 18.58 13.81 -4.10
N ASN A 23 19.46 13.06 -3.43
CA ASN A 23 20.58 12.33 -4.05
C ASN A 23 20.19 10.88 -4.43
N PHE A 24 18.95 10.63 -4.80
CA PHE A 24 18.51 9.31 -5.19
C PHE A 24 18.76 9.06 -6.68
N ASP A 25 19.43 7.95 -6.98
CA ASP A 25 19.53 7.43 -8.34
C ASP A 25 18.27 6.59 -8.64
N ILE A 26 17.21 7.26 -9.06
CA ILE A 26 15.89 6.64 -9.24
C ILE A 26 15.94 5.44 -10.18
N PRO A 27 16.58 5.47 -11.37
CA PRO A 27 16.68 4.30 -12.23
C PRO A 27 17.35 3.10 -11.55
N LYS A 28 18.41 3.35 -10.79
CA LYS A 28 19.12 2.30 -10.04
C LYS A 28 18.25 1.72 -8.92
N ASN A 29 17.53 2.59 -8.19
CA ASN A 29 16.65 2.16 -7.11
C ASN A 29 15.47 1.31 -7.63
N ILE A 30 14.87 1.72 -8.75
CA ILE A 30 13.81 0.95 -9.40
C ILE A 30 14.34 -0.43 -9.84
N ALA A 31 15.51 -0.48 -10.46
CA ALA A 31 16.14 -1.74 -10.86
C ALA A 31 16.47 -2.64 -9.65
N GLU A 32 16.92 -2.07 -8.53
CA GLU A 32 17.17 -2.81 -7.30
C GLU A 32 15.87 -3.45 -6.77
N ILE A 33 14.77 -2.70 -6.70
CA ILE A 33 13.49 -3.22 -6.23
C ILE A 33 12.92 -4.25 -7.22
N GLU A 34 12.94 -3.96 -8.52
CA GLU A 34 12.46 -4.87 -9.57
C GLU A 34 13.09 -6.27 -9.44
N HIS A 35 14.39 -6.33 -9.10
CA HIS A 35 15.16 -7.58 -9.03
C HIS A 35 15.44 -8.07 -7.61
N SER A 36 14.84 -7.46 -6.58
CA SER A 36 15.13 -7.78 -5.17
C SER A 36 14.57 -9.12 -4.70
N GLY A 37 13.50 -9.61 -5.30
CA GLY A 37 12.71 -10.75 -4.80
C GLY A 37 11.43 -10.35 -4.08
N PHE A 38 11.18 -9.05 -3.87
CA PHE A 38 9.85 -8.56 -3.49
C PHE A 38 8.87 -8.75 -4.63
N SER A 39 7.63 -9.12 -4.31
CA SER A 39 6.55 -9.27 -5.29
C SER A 39 5.60 -8.09 -5.33
N GLU A 40 5.66 -7.22 -4.33
CA GLU A 40 4.88 -5.99 -4.23
C GLU A 40 5.77 -4.80 -3.89
N ALA A 41 5.64 -3.72 -4.67
CA ALA A 41 6.23 -2.42 -4.37
C ALA A 41 5.12 -1.51 -3.84
N ILE A 42 5.23 -1.07 -2.59
CA ILE A 42 4.28 -0.20 -1.92
C ILE A 42 4.88 1.20 -1.89
N VAL A 43 4.34 2.05 -2.73
CA VAL A 43 4.83 3.42 -2.94
C VAL A 43 4.17 4.34 -1.92
N TRP A 44 4.97 4.88 -1.04
CA TRP A 44 4.54 5.72 0.07
C TRP A 44 5.06 7.15 -0.11
N SER A 45 4.22 8.16 -0.02
CA SER A 45 2.78 8.15 0.20
C SER A 45 2.07 9.01 -0.84
N VAL A 46 0.77 8.80 -0.97
CA VAL A 46 -0.10 9.69 -1.71
C VAL A 46 -0.91 10.50 -0.70
N GLU A 47 -0.76 11.80 -0.72
CA GLU A 47 -1.50 12.74 0.09
C GLU A 47 -2.77 13.20 -0.66
N VAL A 48 -3.85 13.41 0.09
CA VAL A 48 -5.12 13.92 -0.41
C VAL A 48 -5.41 15.25 0.29
N ASN A 49 -5.35 16.36 -0.43
CA ASN A 49 -5.62 17.66 0.17
C ASN A 49 -7.12 17.94 0.34
N SER A 50 -7.47 19.05 0.98
CA SER A 50 -8.87 19.43 1.24
C SER A 50 -9.70 19.74 -0.02
N GLN A 51 -9.07 19.97 -1.17
CA GLN A 51 -9.70 20.13 -2.47
C GLN A 51 -9.88 18.79 -3.20
N GLY A 52 -9.23 17.72 -2.73
CA GLY A 52 -9.24 16.39 -3.31
C GLY A 52 -8.11 16.12 -4.31
N ASP A 53 -7.26 17.11 -4.57
CA ASP A 53 -6.08 16.92 -5.40
C ASP A 53 -5.08 15.98 -4.72
N LEU A 54 -4.40 15.17 -5.50
CA LEU A 54 -3.43 14.20 -5.03
C LEU A 54 -2.01 14.75 -5.17
N ASN A 55 -1.21 14.53 -4.13
CA ASN A 55 0.20 14.88 -4.11
C ASN A 55 1.05 13.64 -3.79
N PHE A 56 2.26 13.57 -4.31
CA PHE A 56 3.22 12.54 -3.95
C PHE A 56 4.11 13.05 -2.83
N ASN A 57 3.86 12.60 -1.61
CA ASN A 57 4.69 12.77 -0.41
C ASN A 57 5.24 14.21 -0.22
N GLY A 58 4.43 15.23 -0.46
CA GLY A 58 4.85 16.64 -0.42
C GLY A 58 5.81 17.07 -1.54
N GLU A 59 6.21 16.17 -2.44
CA GLU A 59 7.24 16.41 -3.45
C GLU A 59 6.68 17.03 -4.72
N PHE A 60 5.57 16.49 -5.23
CA PHE A 60 4.96 17.04 -6.45
C PHE A 60 3.50 16.62 -6.60
N PRO A 61 2.68 17.43 -7.29
CA PRO A 61 1.29 17.10 -7.53
C PRO A 61 1.15 15.94 -8.53
N LEU A 62 0.32 14.95 -8.18
CA LEU A 62 -0.05 13.84 -9.07
C LEU A 62 -1.27 14.19 -9.90
N THR A 63 -2.33 14.67 -9.25
CA THR A 63 -3.55 15.10 -9.93
C THR A 63 -3.98 16.48 -9.44
N SER A 64 -4.72 17.18 -10.27
CA SER A 64 -5.41 18.41 -9.88
C SER A 64 -6.70 18.56 -10.68
N ASN A 65 -7.81 18.74 -9.97
CA ASN A 65 -9.13 18.94 -10.54
C ASN A 65 -9.52 17.87 -11.58
N GLY A 66 -9.24 16.61 -11.31
CA GLY A 66 -9.56 15.47 -12.17
C GLY A 66 -8.61 15.25 -13.35
N VAL A 67 -7.45 15.89 -13.35
CA VAL A 67 -6.43 15.78 -14.41
C VAL A 67 -5.11 15.32 -13.80
N TYR A 68 -4.46 14.32 -14.41
CA TYR A 68 -3.11 13.93 -14.04
C TYR A 68 -2.10 15.01 -14.47
N VAL A 69 -1.32 15.50 -13.53
CA VAL A 69 -0.34 16.58 -13.73
C VAL A 69 1.08 16.18 -13.32
N GLY A 70 1.29 14.99 -12.79
CA GLY A 70 2.58 14.52 -12.27
C GLY A 70 3.72 14.57 -13.29
N ASN A 71 3.42 14.39 -14.57
CA ASN A 71 4.39 14.47 -15.65
C ASN A 71 4.96 15.88 -15.88
N LYS A 72 4.34 16.93 -15.35
CA LYS A 72 4.88 18.29 -15.44
C LYS A 72 6.13 18.46 -14.57
N THR A 73 6.15 17.82 -13.41
CA THR A 73 7.26 17.87 -12.46
C THR A 73 8.19 16.67 -12.60
N TYR A 74 7.65 15.47 -12.73
CA TYR A 74 8.41 14.25 -12.91
C TYR A 74 7.91 13.45 -14.14
N PRO A 75 8.44 13.76 -15.35
CA PRO A 75 7.92 13.21 -16.61
C PRO A 75 8.01 11.68 -16.74
N LYS A 76 8.91 11.04 -16.00
CA LYS A 76 9.13 9.58 -16.05
C LYS A 76 8.34 8.81 -15.00
N PHE A 77 7.67 9.46 -14.05
CA PHE A 77 7.07 8.78 -12.90
C PHE A 77 6.14 7.61 -13.30
N ALA A 78 5.22 7.84 -14.23
CA ALA A 78 4.32 6.77 -14.70
C ALA A 78 5.06 5.62 -15.40
N ALA A 79 6.12 5.92 -16.15
CA ALA A 79 6.95 4.93 -16.82
C ALA A 79 7.79 4.14 -15.81
N ASP A 80 8.28 4.78 -14.76
CA ASP A 80 9.05 4.15 -13.70
C ASP A 80 8.18 3.15 -12.90
N MET A 81 6.91 3.49 -12.64
CA MET A 81 5.94 2.55 -12.05
C MET A 81 5.73 1.31 -12.92
N ALA A 82 5.64 1.50 -14.24
CA ALA A 82 5.52 0.38 -15.18
C ALA A 82 6.81 -0.47 -15.22
N THR A 83 7.98 0.17 -15.09
CA THR A 83 9.28 -0.51 -15.08
C THR A 83 9.40 -1.46 -13.89
N LEU A 84 8.90 -1.11 -12.71
CA LEU A 84 8.88 -2.00 -11.53
C LEU A 84 8.33 -3.41 -11.83
N LYS A 85 7.36 -3.51 -12.75
CA LYS A 85 6.69 -4.78 -13.11
C LYS A 85 7.25 -5.44 -14.37
N LYS A 86 8.25 -4.86 -15.04
CA LYS A 86 8.61 -5.24 -16.40
C LYS A 86 9.37 -6.56 -16.51
N ALA A 87 10.40 -6.76 -15.70
CA ALA A 87 11.33 -7.88 -15.91
C ALA A 87 11.67 -8.68 -14.65
N GLY A 88 11.31 -8.15 -13.46
CA GLY A 88 11.74 -8.74 -12.19
C GLY A 88 10.65 -9.53 -11.46
N THR A 89 10.74 -9.47 -10.14
CA THR A 89 9.89 -10.22 -9.21
C THR A 89 8.61 -9.48 -8.84
N VAL A 90 8.57 -8.15 -9.00
CA VAL A 90 7.41 -7.33 -8.66
C VAL A 90 6.23 -7.64 -9.60
N LYS A 91 5.10 -8.01 -9.01
CA LYS A 91 3.85 -8.34 -9.72
C LYS A 91 2.74 -7.34 -9.41
N ARG A 92 2.92 -6.57 -8.32
CA ARG A 92 1.94 -5.61 -7.83
C ARG A 92 2.62 -4.29 -7.49
N VAL A 93 2.04 -3.19 -7.94
CA VAL A 93 2.38 -1.84 -7.51
C VAL A 93 1.19 -1.29 -6.74
N THR A 94 1.42 -0.88 -5.51
CA THR A 94 0.42 -0.34 -4.58
C THR A 94 0.82 1.07 -4.20
N PHE A 95 -0.11 2.01 -4.18
CA PHE A 95 0.13 3.35 -3.62
C PHE A 95 -0.51 3.44 -2.25
N SER A 96 0.27 3.82 -1.24
CA SER A 96 -0.22 4.03 0.11
C SER A 96 -0.78 5.44 0.27
N ILE A 97 -1.96 5.55 0.87
CA ILE A 97 -2.68 6.80 1.11
C ILE A 97 -2.74 7.06 2.60
N GLY A 98 -2.20 8.17 3.01
CA GLY A 98 -2.15 8.58 4.40
C GLY A 98 -0.85 8.23 5.08
N SER A 99 -0.82 8.51 6.33
CA SER A 99 0.20 8.20 7.33
C SER A 99 -0.16 8.92 8.64
N SER A 100 0.60 8.70 9.71
CA SER A 100 0.40 9.43 10.96
C SER A 100 0.62 10.94 10.79
N ASN A 101 -0.26 11.73 11.39
CA ASN A 101 -0.22 13.22 11.39
C ASN A 101 -0.47 13.93 10.05
N TYR A 102 -0.92 13.23 9.03
CA TYR A 102 -1.43 13.84 7.79
C TYR A 102 -2.95 13.80 7.79
N GLY A 103 -3.58 14.87 7.30
CA GLY A 103 -5.04 15.03 7.29
C GLY A 103 -5.76 14.36 6.11
N ASP A 104 -5.13 13.38 5.46
CA ASP A 104 -5.62 12.76 4.23
C ASP A 104 -6.99 12.11 4.41
N TRP A 105 -7.15 11.31 5.46
CA TRP A 105 -8.39 10.59 5.73
C TRP A 105 -9.51 11.47 6.26
N GLU A 106 -9.18 12.55 6.98
CA GLU A 106 -10.12 13.60 7.34
C GLU A 106 -10.60 14.37 6.09
N ASN A 107 -9.70 14.65 5.15
CA ASN A 107 -10.03 15.27 3.87
C ASN A 107 -10.90 14.33 3.02
N ILE A 108 -10.55 13.06 2.89
CA ILE A 108 -11.38 12.04 2.23
C ILE A 108 -12.77 11.99 2.87
N THR A 109 -12.85 11.93 4.20
CA THR A 109 -14.11 11.90 4.95
C THR A 109 -14.96 13.13 4.64
N SER A 110 -14.38 14.32 4.70
CA SER A 110 -15.06 15.57 4.41
C SER A 110 -15.58 15.65 2.97
N LEU A 111 -14.74 15.26 2.00
CA LEU A 111 -15.09 15.25 0.58
C LEU A 111 -16.17 14.22 0.25
N VAL A 112 -16.09 13.01 0.82
CA VAL A 112 -17.13 11.98 0.65
C VAL A 112 -18.47 12.44 1.22
N ASN A 113 -18.46 13.10 2.36
CA ASN A 113 -19.69 13.64 2.96
C ASN A 113 -20.28 14.80 2.14
N ALA A 114 -19.44 15.69 1.60
CA ALA A 114 -19.88 16.86 0.84
C ALA A 114 -20.30 16.52 -0.59
N GLN A 115 -19.59 15.62 -1.28
CA GLN A 115 -19.74 15.38 -2.72
C GLN A 115 -20.19 13.96 -3.07
N GLY A 116 -20.18 13.04 -2.10
CA GLY A 116 -20.32 11.61 -2.35
C GLY A 116 -19.14 11.02 -3.09
N VAL A 117 -19.37 9.86 -3.74
CA VAL A 117 -18.34 9.06 -4.45
C VAL A 117 -18.72 8.82 -5.91
N GLY A 118 -19.61 9.61 -6.47
CA GLY A 118 -20.08 9.49 -7.85
C GLY A 118 -19.11 10.12 -8.87
N PRO A 119 -19.38 9.94 -10.19
CA PRO A 119 -18.49 10.43 -11.26
C PRO A 119 -18.27 11.95 -11.28
N LYS A 120 -19.11 12.72 -10.57
CA LYS A 120 -18.97 14.18 -10.45
C LYS A 120 -18.09 14.60 -9.28
N SER A 121 -17.86 13.71 -8.27
CA SER A 121 -17.03 14.04 -7.11
C SER A 121 -15.56 14.17 -7.52
N ILE A 122 -14.84 15.01 -6.80
CA ILE A 122 -13.42 15.25 -7.11
C ILE A 122 -12.58 13.98 -6.89
N LEU A 123 -12.80 13.26 -5.79
CA LEU A 123 -12.08 12.02 -5.52
C LEU A 123 -12.24 10.99 -6.65
N TYR A 124 -13.46 10.81 -7.16
CA TYR A 124 -13.67 9.92 -8.31
C TYR A 124 -12.86 10.35 -9.53
N LYS A 125 -12.86 11.65 -9.85
CA LYS A 125 -12.15 12.19 -11.01
C LYS A 125 -10.65 12.03 -10.88
N ASP A 126 -10.10 12.33 -9.70
CA ASP A 126 -8.66 12.32 -9.47
C ASP A 126 -8.11 10.88 -9.42
N PHE A 127 -8.76 9.96 -8.71
CA PHE A 127 -8.34 8.55 -8.72
C PHE A 127 -8.54 7.89 -10.10
N LYS A 128 -9.56 8.29 -10.87
CA LYS A 128 -9.72 7.84 -12.25
C LYS A 128 -8.60 8.38 -13.15
N ALA A 129 -8.22 9.65 -12.99
CA ALA A 129 -7.12 10.25 -13.75
C ALA A 129 -5.78 9.58 -13.41
N LEU A 130 -5.53 9.32 -12.12
CA LEU A 130 -4.35 8.60 -11.66
C LEU A 130 -4.26 7.20 -12.26
N LYS A 131 -5.34 6.40 -12.19
CA LYS A 131 -5.38 5.03 -12.77
C LYS A 131 -5.13 5.04 -14.27
N LYS A 132 -5.71 6.02 -14.98
CA LYS A 132 -5.51 6.17 -16.43
C LYS A 132 -4.07 6.52 -16.78
N ALA A 133 -3.44 7.38 -16.00
CA ALA A 133 -2.06 7.83 -16.22
C ALA A 133 -1.04 6.76 -15.84
N ILE A 134 -1.32 5.96 -14.80
CA ILE A 134 -0.43 4.91 -14.29
C ILE A 134 -1.17 3.55 -14.33
N PRO A 135 -1.30 2.92 -15.51
CA PRO A 135 -2.01 1.63 -15.62
C PRO A 135 -1.36 0.50 -14.82
N ALA A 136 -0.07 0.62 -14.52
CA ALA A 136 0.69 -0.34 -13.71
C ALA A 136 0.26 -0.36 -12.23
N LEU A 137 -0.41 0.69 -11.77
CA LEU A 137 -0.89 0.80 -10.40
C LEU A 137 -2.09 -0.14 -10.16
N ASP A 138 -1.91 -1.13 -9.30
CA ASP A 138 -2.89 -2.21 -9.08
C ASP A 138 -3.77 -1.96 -7.87
N ALA A 139 -3.22 -1.39 -6.80
CA ALA A 139 -3.89 -1.29 -5.52
C ALA A 139 -3.66 0.05 -4.83
N LEU A 140 -4.53 0.34 -3.88
CA LEU A 140 -4.37 1.42 -2.91
C LEU A 140 -4.29 0.82 -1.52
N ASP A 141 -3.24 1.15 -0.81
CA ASP A 141 -3.04 0.85 0.58
C ASP A 141 -3.69 1.95 1.42
N PHE A 142 -4.47 1.57 2.44
CA PHE A 142 -5.24 2.48 3.27
C PHE A 142 -4.60 2.60 4.64
N ASP A 143 -3.73 3.61 4.79
CA ASP A 143 -3.02 3.95 6.01
C ASP A 143 -3.76 5.07 6.78
N ASP A 144 -5.00 4.75 7.24
CA ASP A 144 -5.80 5.66 8.07
C ASP A 144 -5.39 5.52 9.54
N GLU A 145 -4.58 6.46 10.00
CA GLU A 145 -4.13 6.49 11.38
C GLU A 145 -4.87 7.52 12.27
N ASN A 146 -5.84 8.25 11.71
CA ASN A 146 -6.44 9.40 12.40
C ASN A 146 -7.97 9.46 12.37
N SER A 147 -8.59 9.16 11.21
CA SER A 147 -10.01 9.45 10.98
C SER A 147 -10.95 8.34 11.45
N TYR A 148 -10.62 7.08 11.14
CA TYR A 148 -11.40 5.88 11.49
C TYR A 148 -12.91 6.01 11.22
N ASN A 149 -13.28 6.65 10.10
CA ASN A 149 -14.67 6.88 9.74
C ASN A 149 -15.22 5.78 8.84
N LEU A 150 -15.79 4.71 9.42
CA LEU A 150 -16.25 3.53 8.71
C LEU A 150 -17.17 3.84 7.50
N PRO A 151 -18.22 4.68 7.60
CA PRO A 151 -19.12 4.93 6.47
C PRO A 151 -18.42 5.54 5.26
N THR A 152 -17.49 6.47 5.47
CA THR A 152 -16.79 7.16 4.37
C THR A 152 -15.67 6.33 3.80
N THR A 153 -14.91 5.62 4.64
CA THR A 153 -13.87 4.68 4.20
C THR A 153 -14.45 3.57 3.34
N VAL A 154 -15.59 2.99 3.73
CA VAL A 154 -16.27 1.97 2.92
C VAL A 154 -16.76 2.54 1.58
N LYS A 155 -17.37 3.74 1.58
CA LYS A 155 -17.79 4.38 0.32
C LYS A 155 -16.61 4.64 -0.61
N PHE A 156 -15.52 5.17 -0.07
CA PHE A 156 -14.30 5.45 -0.81
C PHE A 156 -13.68 4.16 -1.36
N GLY A 157 -13.53 3.11 -0.53
CA GLY A 157 -12.99 1.82 -0.94
C GLY A 157 -13.81 1.15 -2.07
N VAL A 158 -15.13 1.20 -1.99
CA VAL A 158 -16.00 0.71 -3.07
C VAL A 158 -15.84 1.55 -4.35
N MET A 159 -15.68 2.87 -4.22
CA MET A 159 -15.46 3.75 -5.36
C MET A 159 -14.17 3.40 -6.10
N VAL A 160 -13.05 3.32 -5.39
CA VAL A 160 -11.76 3.00 -6.02
C VAL A 160 -11.74 1.57 -6.55
N GLY A 161 -12.40 0.63 -5.88
CA GLY A 161 -12.60 -0.73 -6.39
C GLY A 161 -13.34 -0.75 -7.75
N LYS A 162 -14.39 0.06 -7.92
CA LYS A 162 -15.08 0.24 -9.21
C LYS A 162 -14.21 0.90 -10.29
N LEU A 163 -13.21 1.65 -9.91
CA LEU A 163 -12.20 2.21 -10.81
C LEU A 163 -11.10 1.19 -11.20
N GLY A 164 -11.15 -0.02 -10.64
CA GLY A 164 -10.22 -1.12 -10.95
C GLY A 164 -8.99 -1.17 -10.05
N TYR A 165 -9.05 -0.58 -8.86
CA TYR A 165 -8.04 -0.78 -7.83
C TYR A 165 -8.44 -1.93 -6.89
N HIS A 166 -7.47 -2.67 -6.41
CA HIS A 166 -7.61 -3.39 -5.15
C HIS A 166 -7.43 -2.42 -3.97
N VAL A 167 -7.92 -2.80 -2.82
CA VAL A 167 -7.78 -2.07 -1.55
C VAL A 167 -7.05 -2.95 -0.56
N VAL A 168 -6.05 -2.41 0.09
CA VAL A 168 -5.27 -3.09 1.13
C VAL A 168 -5.27 -2.21 2.37
N PRO A 169 -6.06 -2.49 3.40
CA PRO A 169 -5.94 -1.80 4.68
C PRO A 169 -4.56 -1.99 5.31
N ASP A 170 -4.06 -0.94 5.99
CA ASP A 170 -2.76 -0.96 6.67
C ASP A 170 -2.88 -0.59 8.16
N PRO A 171 -3.55 -1.46 8.96
CA PRO A 171 -3.80 -1.19 10.36
C PRO A 171 -2.58 -1.31 11.25
N TYR A 172 -2.53 -0.45 12.32
CA TYR A 172 -1.71 -0.69 13.50
C TYR A 172 -2.53 -0.77 14.79
N VAL A 173 -3.77 -0.24 14.79
CA VAL A 173 -4.73 -0.29 15.91
C VAL A 173 -6.14 -0.53 15.39
N ASP A 174 -7.11 -0.69 16.30
CA ASP A 174 -8.55 -0.84 16.05
C ASP A 174 -8.91 -1.95 15.06
N ALA A 175 -8.55 -3.18 15.42
CA ALA A 175 -8.87 -4.37 14.62
C ALA A 175 -10.36 -4.46 14.26
N SER A 176 -11.27 -4.05 15.15
CA SER A 176 -12.72 -4.12 14.92
C SER A 176 -13.21 -3.18 13.81
N TYR A 177 -12.66 -1.98 13.76
CA TYR A 177 -12.90 -1.03 12.68
C TYR A 177 -12.46 -1.62 11.34
N TRP A 178 -11.23 -2.10 11.25
CA TRP A 178 -10.67 -2.63 10.02
C TRP A 178 -11.35 -3.92 9.55
N GLN A 179 -11.76 -4.80 10.48
CA GLN A 179 -12.59 -5.97 10.17
C GLN A 179 -13.92 -5.55 9.54
N SER A 180 -14.54 -4.48 10.04
CA SER A 180 -15.75 -3.91 9.48
C SER A 180 -15.52 -3.30 8.10
N VAL A 181 -14.42 -2.55 7.90
CA VAL A 181 -14.03 -1.98 6.60
C VAL A 181 -13.89 -3.09 5.54
N VAL A 182 -13.11 -4.12 5.83
CA VAL A 182 -12.87 -5.26 4.92
C VAL A 182 -14.18 -5.97 4.58
N SER A 183 -14.97 -6.30 5.60
CA SER A 183 -16.26 -7.00 5.45
C SER A 183 -17.24 -6.19 4.59
N GLU A 184 -17.43 -4.91 4.90
CA GLU A 184 -18.41 -4.06 4.22
C GLU A 184 -18.00 -3.72 2.78
N ILE A 185 -16.72 -3.51 2.51
CA ILE A 185 -16.24 -3.31 1.13
C ILE A 185 -16.46 -4.58 0.32
N ASN A 186 -16.01 -5.74 0.80
CA ASN A 186 -16.11 -7.00 0.07
C ASN A 186 -17.55 -7.51 -0.06
N LYS A 187 -18.44 -7.16 0.87
CA LYS A 187 -19.89 -7.41 0.73
C LYS A 187 -20.50 -6.62 -0.43
N LYS A 188 -20.06 -5.37 -0.65
CA LYS A 188 -20.57 -4.51 -1.72
C LYS A 188 -19.90 -4.74 -3.07
N LEU A 189 -18.63 -5.09 -3.05
CA LEU A 189 -17.81 -5.35 -4.24
C LEU A 189 -16.82 -6.48 -3.93
N PRO A 190 -17.20 -7.74 -4.14
CA PRO A 190 -16.40 -8.91 -3.75
C PRO A 190 -15.00 -8.92 -4.38
N GLY A 191 -13.98 -9.20 -3.57
CA GLY A 191 -12.59 -9.30 -4.02
C GLY A 191 -11.87 -7.95 -4.18
N THR A 192 -12.50 -6.87 -3.78
CA THR A 192 -11.85 -5.54 -3.78
C THR A 192 -10.74 -5.49 -2.73
N VAL A 193 -11.03 -5.95 -1.49
CA VAL A 193 -9.99 -6.11 -0.49
C VAL A 193 -9.48 -7.53 -0.59
N ASP A 194 -8.21 -7.67 -0.97
CA ASP A 194 -7.55 -8.96 -1.23
C ASP A 194 -6.33 -9.23 -0.34
N GLY A 195 -6.01 -8.31 0.57
CA GLY A 195 -4.95 -8.41 1.56
C GLY A 195 -5.07 -7.33 2.64
N VAL A 196 -4.34 -7.50 3.73
CA VAL A 196 -4.20 -6.52 4.82
C VAL A 196 -2.72 -6.43 5.17
N HIS A 197 -2.16 -5.23 5.15
CA HIS A 197 -0.82 -4.89 5.59
C HIS A 197 -0.85 -4.58 7.09
N LEU A 198 -0.60 -5.57 7.94
CA LEU A 198 -0.62 -5.35 9.40
C LEU A 198 0.71 -4.77 9.87
N GLN A 199 0.71 -3.53 10.36
CA GLN A 199 1.89 -2.93 10.96
C GLN A 199 2.22 -3.62 12.29
N ALA A 200 3.36 -4.32 12.36
CA ALA A 200 3.91 -4.90 13.59
C ALA A 200 5.21 -4.16 13.99
N TYR A 201 5.20 -2.85 13.83
CA TYR A 201 6.31 -1.93 14.14
C TYR A 201 5.77 -0.60 14.68
N ALA A 202 6.63 0.28 15.17
CA ALA A 202 6.28 1.59 15.72
C ALA A 202 5.07 1.50 16.69
N GLY A 203 3.97 2.19 16.43
CA GLY A 203 2.74 2.13 17.21
C GLY A 203 2.08 0.75 17.26
N GLY A 204 2.33 -0.09 16.24
CA GLY A 204 1.85 -1.48 16.15
C GLY A 204 2.82 -2.55 16.61
N GLN A 205 3.92 -2.21 17.31
CA GLN A 205 4.99 -3.16 17.67
C GLN A 205 4.51 -4.41 18.42
N GLY A 206 3.36 -4.35 19.11
CA GLY A 206 2.76 -5.49 19.81
C GLY A 206 1.82 -6.35 18.95
N ASN A 207 1.57 -5.98 17.70
CA ASN A 207 0.63 -6.69 16.86
C ASN A 207 1.15 -8.07 16.47
N ASN A 208 0.26 -9.07 16.62
CA ASN A 208 0.48 -10.44 16.21
C ASN A 208 -0.56 -10.82 15.13
N PRO A 209 -0.16 -11.14 13.89
CA PRO A 209 -1.10 -11.50 12.82
C PRO A 209 -1.93 -12.75 13.16
N CYS A 210 -1.49 -13.55 14.12
CA CYS A 210 -2.17 -14.76 14.55
C CYS A 210 -3.23 -14.54 15.65
N SER A 211 -3.35 -13.30 16.17
CA SER A 211 -4.25 -12.99 17.27
C SER A 211 -4.90 -11.62 17.11
N GLY A 212 -6.23 -11.56 17.11
CA GLY A 212 -7.02 -10.33 17.06
C GLY A 212 -7.25 -9.78 15.62
N TRP A 213 -6.44 -10.14 14.65
CA TRP A 213 -6.45 -9.62 13.28
C TRP A 213 -7.04 -10.62 12.27
N ASN A 214 -8.24 -11.10 12.53
CA ASN A 214 -8.90 -12.06 11.65
C ASN A 214 -9.85 -11.37 10.66
N PHE A 215 -9.53 -11.44 9.38
CA PHE A 215 -10.31 -10.86 8.27
C PHE A 215 -10.99 -11.94 7.41
N GLY A 216 -11.28 -13.10 7.99
CA GLY A 216 -11.92 -14.22 7.31
C GLY A 216 -10.98 -14.85 6.27
N LYS A 217 -11.35 -14.75 4.97
CA LYS A 217 -10.53 -15.31 3.88
C LYS A 217 -9.48 -14.33 3.33
N VAL A 218 -9.48 -13.08 3.77
CA VAL A 218 -8.51 -12.08 3.33
C VAL A 218 -7.21 -12.29 4.11
N PRO A 219 -6.07 -12.54 3.43
CA PRO A 219 -4.81 -12.81 4.10
C PRO A 219 -4.26 -11.57 4.80
N VAL A 220 -3.56 -11.78 5.91
CA VAL A 220 -2.80 -10.76 6.61
C VAL A 220 -1.34 -10.88 6.25
N PHE A 221 -0.74 -9.79 5.84
CA PHE A 221 0.68 -9.63 5.55
C PHE A 221 1.31 -8.77 6.65
N PRO A 222 1.94 -9.36 7.67
CA PRO A 222 2.56 -8.59 8.74
C PRO A 222 3.81 -7.86 8.24
N GLY A 223 3.94 -6.59 8.64
CA GLY A 223 5.10 -5.77 8.36
C GLY A 223 6.04 -5.67 9.55
N VAL A 224 7.33 -5.59 9.27
CA VAL A 224 8.37 -5.34 10.27
C VAL A 224 9.32 -4.24 9.80
N TRP A 225 10.02 -3.60 10.74
CA TRP A 225 10.91 -2.48 10.45
C TRP A 225 12.38 -2.92 10.44
N ASP A 226 13.10 -2.52 9.42
CA ASP A 226 14.54 -2.84 9.27
C ASP A 226 15.40 -2.29 10.40
N LYS A 227 15.00 -1.18 11.05
CA LYS A 227 15.69 -0.66 12.24
C LYS A 227 15.59 -1.57 13.46
N ASN A 228 14.58 -2.42 13.51
CA ASN A 228 14.35 -3.35 14.63
C ASN A 228 14.82 -4.76 14.34
N TYR A 229 14.95 -5.14 13.05
CA TYR A 229 15.20 -6.52 12.65
C TYR A 229 16.22 -6.63 11.53
N THR A 230 17.26 -7.41 11.75
CA THR A 230 18.15 -7.88 10.69
C THR A 230 17.43 -8.89 9.77
N PRO A 231 17.90 -9.15 8.55
CA PRO A 231 17.28 -10.14 7.66
C PRO A 231 17.10 -11.53 8.29
N SER A 232 18.04 -12.01 9.11
CA SER A 232 17.91 -13.29 9.80
C SER A 232 16.80 -13.29 10.86
N GLN A 233 16.63 -12.19 11.57
CA GLN A 233 15.55 -12.01 12.53
C GLN A 233 14.19 -11.89 11.85
N VAL A 234 14.11 -11.18 10.71
CA VAL A 234 12.89 -11.13 9.88
C VAL A 234 12.48 -12.54 9.44
N GLN A 235 13.43 -13.36 8.96
CA GLN A 235 13.13 -14.74 8.58
C GLN A 235 12.60 -15.55 9.76
N ALA A 236 13.16 -15.39 10.94
CA ALA A 236 12.75 -16.11 12.13
C ALA A 236 11.34 -15.72 12.58
N VAL A 237 11.03 -14.41 12.61
CA VAL A 237 9.70 -13.89 12.98
C VAL A 237 8.64 -14.35 11.98
N MET A 238 8.87 -14.20 10.68
CA MET A 238 7.94 -14.65 9.63
C MET A 238 7.69 -16.16 9.70
N ARG A 239 8.73 -16.95 9.99
CA ARG A 239 8.59 -18.40 10.18
C ARG A 239 7.78 -18.74 11.43
N GLY A 240 7.95 -17.98 12.50
CA GLY A 240 7.12 -18.11 13.71
C GLY A 240 5.65 -17.95 13.39
N TRP A 241 5.28 -16.84 12.79
CA TRP A 241 3.90 -16.57 12.39
C TRP A 241 3.35 -17.53 11.33
N HIS A 242 4.18 -17.93 10.35
CA HIS A 242 3.76 -18.94 9.39
C HIS A 242 3.42 -20.28 10.05
N LYS A 243 4.25 -20.74 11.00
CA LYS A 243 3.98 -21.97 11.77
C LYS A 243 2.75 -21.86 12.67
N GLU A 244 2.52 -20.67 13.25
CA GLU A 244 1.42 -20.44 14.19
C GLU A 244 0.06 -20.32 13.48
N CYS A 245 -0.03 -19.54 12.40
CA CYS A 245 -1.31 -19.25 11.74
C CYS A 245 -1.28 -19.24 10.22
N GLY A 246 -0.18 -19.67 9.59
CA GLY A 246 -0.14 -19.89 8.15
C GLY A 246 -0.08 -18.60 7.31
N ILE A 247 0.55 -17.53 7.79
CA ILE A 247 0.75 -16.35 6.95
C ILE A 247 1.47 -16.74 5.65
N ILE A 248 1.13 -16.10 4.54
CA ILE A 248 1.64 -16.42 3.20
C ILE A 248 2.48 -15.31 2.58
N GLY A 249 2.78 -14.27 3.33
CA GLY A 249 3.58 -13.13 2.92
C GLY A 249 3.81 -12.19 4.08
N GLY A 250 4.38 -11.03 3.79
CA GLY A 250 4.67 -9.98 4.75
C GLY A 250 5.35 -8.81 4.06
N PHE A 251 5.68 -7.74 4.77
CA PHE A 251 6.38 -6.61 4.16
C PHE A 251 7.45 -6.00 5.05
N MET A 252 8.29 -5.16 4.43
CA MET A 252 9.30 -4.35 5.12
C MET A 252 8.91 -2.89 5.11
N TRP A 253 9.01 -2.25 6.22
CA TRP A 253 9.14 -0.83 6.44
C TRP A 253 10.62 -0.56 6.73
N ILE A 254 11.39 0.22 5.99
CA ILE A 254 11.13 0.94 4.74
C ILE A 254 12.41 0.96 3.89
N TYR A 255 12.30 0.88 2.57
CA TYR A 255 13.44 0.87 1.64
C TYR A 255 14.33 2.10 1.77
N ASP A 256 13.76 3.25 2.09
CA ASP A 256 14.44 4.53 2.24
C ASP A 256 15.58 4.48 3.27
N ASP A 257 15.47 3.61 4.28
CA ASP A 257 16.50 3.44 5.32
C ASP A 257 17.73 2.66 4.81
N PHE A 258 17.62 1.93 3.69
CA PHE A 258 18.70 1.07 3.19
C PHE A 258 18.91 1.12 1.67
N VAL A 259 18.55 2.23 1.03
CA VAL A 259 18.73 2.45 -0.41
C VAL A 259 20.15 2.16 -0.86
N GLY A 260 20.29 1.32 -1.90
CA GLY A 260 21.58 1.08 -2.59
C GLY A 260 22.61 0.27 -1.82
N ASN A 261 22.26 -0.33 -0.67
CA ASN A 261 23.20 -1.14 0.13
C ASN A 261 23.03 -2.65 -0.05
N GLY A 262 22.15 -3.07 -0.97
CA GLY A 262 21.89 -4.49 -1.29
C GLY A 262 21.10 -5.27 -0.24
N LEU A 263 20.51 -4.58 0.75
CA LEU A 263 19.66 -5.21 1.77
C LEU A 263 18.28 -5.58 1.23
N ALA A 264 17.76 -4.90 0.20
CA ALA A 264 16.47 -5.21 -0.39
C ALA A 264 16.32 -6.70 -0.72
N LYS A 265 17.31 -7.27 -1.43
CA LYS A 265 17.33 -8.70 -1.76
C LYS A 265 17.40 -9.61 -0.53
N LYS A 266 18.13 -9.20 0.51
CA LYS A 266 18.28 -9.99 1.74
C LYS A 266 16.96 -10.02 2.52
N TYR A 267 16.25 -8.90 2.64
CA TYR A 267 14.96 -8.83 3.31
C TYR A 267 13.88 -9.58 2.53
N ALA A 268 13.78 -9.40 1.20
CA ALA A 268 12.87 -10.17 0.37
C ALA A 268 13.09 -11.68 0.52
N THR A 269 14.36 -12.12 0.49
CA THR A 269 14.72 -13.52 0.70
C THR A 269 14.31 -14.01 2.09
N ALA A 270 14.48 -13.18 3.12
CA ALA A 270 14.14 -13.52 4.50
C ALA A 270 12.64 -13.78 4.66
N ILE A 271 11.79 -12.86 4.15
CA ILE A 271 10.33 -13.05 4.19
C ILE A 271 9.94 -14.29 3.38
N ASN A 272 10.38 -14.38 2.12
CA ASN A 272 10.03 -15.49 1.21
C ASN A 272 10.44 -16.88 1.75
N LYS A 273 11.52 -16.97 2.54
CA LYS A 273 11.90 -18.19 3.24
C LYS A 273 11.18 -18.41 4.55
N GLY A 274 10.75 -17.33 5.18
CA GLY A 274 10.02 -17.38 6.45
C GLY A 274 8.58 -17.92 6.29
N VAL A 275 7.94 -17.62 5.17
CA VAL A 275 6.54 -18.03 4.89
C VAL A 275 6.43 -19.32 4.07
N LYS A 276 7.45 -20.16 4.11
CA LYS A 276 7.53 -21.50 3.51
C LYS A 276 7.84 -22.51 4.63
#